data_5ad1f1bc43881588c7d266e79314283f
#
_entry.id   5ad1f1bc43881588c7d266e79314283f
#
_cell.length_a   1.000
_cell.length_b   1.000
_cell.length_c   1.000
_cell.angle_alpha   90.00
_cell.angle_beta   90.00
_cell.angle_gamma   90.00
#
_symmetry.space_group_name_H-M   'P 1'
#
loop_
_entity.id
_entity.type
_entity.pdbx_description
1 polymer ?
#
loop_
_entity_poly.entity_id
_entity_poly.type
_entity_poly.pdbx_seq_one_letter_code
_entity_poly.pdbx_strand_id
1 'polypeptide(L)'
;VTAASTATPSITCFKAYDLRGRIPEELNPEIAYRVARGYAEFLQPARVCVGRDIRLSSAELAEAVMRGLADSGVDVVDIGLCGTEGVYFSTADLALDGGIMVTASHNPPDYNGMKFVREGSRPISGDTGLQEIRRFAEQGQFKTPSKRGTIHQVDNSQRYIDHLLSYVDVSALKPLKIVCNAGNGGAGLVIDQLEPRLPFEFVKLFHAVDGTFPNGVPNPILEQNRQPVTDAVRREHADFGIAWDGDFDRCFFFDETGAFIEGYYIVGLLASVFLAREPGAHVVHDPRLTWNTLAMVEQSGGKAVLCKSGHAFIKQVMREVDAVYGGEMSAHHYFRDFAYCDSGMIPWLVLAQVLSQTGQSLSALVSERQRLFPVSGEINRRVPNAEQAIAAIERSYGALAITTDRTDGLSLEMPEWRLNVRASNTEPLLRLNVESRADAALMESKTQEILDLLAGMGAIATDH
;
A
#
# COMPACT_ATOMS: atom_id res chain seq x y z
N VAL A 1 14.08 3.22 52.06
CA VAL A 1 13.67 2.51 50.86
C VAL A 1 12.96 3.50 49.96
N THR A 2 13.70 4.12 49.04
CA THR A 2 13.15 5.02 48.02
C THR A 2 12.45 4.16 46.99
N ALA A 3 11.12 4.35 46.86
CA ALA A 3 10.34 3.78 45.76
C ALA A 3 10.92 4.33 44.47
N ALA A 4 11.52 3.46 43.65
CA ALA A 4 11.88 3.80 42.29
C ALA A 4 10.59 4.16 41.57
N SER A 5 10.50 5.39 41.09
CA SER A 5 9.47 5.82 40.16
C SER A 5 9.60 4.95 38.90
N THR A 6 8.75 3.94 38.77
CA THR A 6 8.64 3.15 37.55
C THR A 6 7.88 4.02 36.53
N ALA A 7 8.62 4.93 35.88
CA ALA A 7 8.08 5.58 34.70
C ALA A 7 7.67 4.48 33.70
N THR A 8 6.41 4.45 33.33
CA THR A 8 5.90 3.55 32.30
C THR A 8 6.71 3.80 31.03
N PRO A 9 7.39 2.79 30.44
CA PRO A 9 8.20 3.03 29.26
C PRO A 9 7.30 3.52 28.11
N SER A 10 7.63 4.68 27.57
CA SER A 10 6.97 5.19 26.37
C SER A 10 7.35 4.34 25.16
N ILE A 11 6.38 3.78 24.46
CA ILE A 11 6.60 2.99 23.22
C ILE A 11 6.50 3.96 22.03
N THR A 12 7.64 4.26 21.43
CA THR A 12 7.77 5.31 20.38
C THR A 12 7.46 4.81 18.96
N CYS A 13 7.39 3.51 18.76
CA CYS A 13 7.20 2.90 17.44
C CYS A 13 5.75 2.95 16.92
N PHE A 14 4.77 3.42 17.70
CA PHE A 14 3.41 3.66 17.20
C PHE A 14 3.37 4.86 16.26
N LYS A 15 2.88 4.66 15.03
CA LYS A 15 2.67 5.71 14.02
C LYS A 15 1.17 5.94 13.81
N ALA A 16 0.79 6.69 12.77
CA ALA A 16 -0.60 7.02 12.50
C ALA A 16 -1.47 5.80 12.15
N TYR A 17 -0.90 4.80 11.48
CA TYR A 17 -1.67 3.67 10.92
C TYR A 17 -1.17 2.30 11.36
N ASP A 18 0.04 2.19 11.87
CA ASP A 18 0.72 0.94 12.20
C ASP A 18 1.84 1.16 13.23
N LEU A 19 2.62 0.13 13.48
CA LEU A 19 3.89 0.22 14.20
C LEU A 19 5.05 0.24 13.23
N ARG A 20 6.02 1.12 13.46
CA ARG A 20 7.32 1.16 12.78
C ARG A 20 8.39 1.62 13.75
N GLY A 21 9.45 0.83 13.91
CA GLY A 21 10.55 1.16 14.79
C GLY A 21 11.86 0.48 14.40
N ARG A 22 12.96 1.08 14.81
CA ARG A 22 14.29 0.50 14.66
C ARG A 22 14.48 -0.67 15.63
N ILE A 23 15.16 -1.69 15.13
CA ILE A 23 15.49 -2.89 15.88
C ILE A 23 16.94 -2.76 16.39
N PRO A 24 17.20 -3.01 17.68
CA PRO A 24 16.26 -3.39 18.75
C PRO A 24 15.74 -2.18 19.60
N GLU A 25 16.16 -0.95 19.32
CA GLU A 25 16.03 0.20 20.22
C GLU A 25 14.58 0.63 20.41
N GLU A 26 13.80 0.70 19.32
CA GLU A 26 12.41 1.18 19.34
C GLU A 26 11.40 0.03 19.31
N LEU A 27 11.78 -1.09 18.72
CA LEU A 27 10.97 -2.31 18.64
C LEU A 27 11.85 -3.55 18.87
N ASN A 28 11.41 -4.42 19.79
CA ASN A 28 12.09 -5.64 20.16
C ASN A 28 11.05 -6.68 20.64
N PRO A 29 11.45 -7.95 20.92
CA PRO A 29 10.52 -8.99 21.32
C PRO A 29 9.70 -8.67 22.57
N GLU A 30 10.25 -7.93 23.54
CA GLU A 30 9.51 -7.54 24.75
C GLU A 30 8.39 -6.53 24.39
N ILE A 31 8.70 -5.53 23.58
CA ILE A 31 7.70 -4.56 23.09
C ILE A 31 6.65 -5.27 22.24
N ALA A 32 7.07 -6.17 21.33
CA ALA A 32 6.17 -6.95 20.50
C ALA A 32 5.19 -7.80 21.32
N TYR A 33 5.68 -8.46 22.36
CA TYR A 33 4.87 -9.22 23.31
C TYR A 33 3.84 -8.31 24.01
N ARG A 34 4.27 -7.15 24.52
CA ARG A 34 3.37 -6.19 25.21
C ARG A 34 2.32 -5.61 24.27
N VAL A 35 2.70 -5.32 23.04
CA VAL A 35 1.77 -4.84 22.00
C VAL A 35 0.72 -5.91 21.70
N ALA A 36 1.09 -7.16 21.56
CA ALA A 36 0.17 -8.27 21.35
C ALA A 36 -0.81 -8.45 22.54
N ARG A 37 -0.30 -8.31 23.78
CA ARG A 37 -1.15 -8.28 24.97
C ARG A 37 -2.12 -7.10 24.96
N GLY A 38 -1.63 -5.90 24.57
CA GLY A 38 -2.46 -4.70 24.41
C GLY A 38 -3.54 -4.84 23.33
N TYR A 39 -3.21 -5.48 22.22
CA TYR A 39 -4.17 -5.82 21.17
C TYR A 39 -5.25 -6.77 21.69
N ALA A 40 -4.87 -7.80 22.45
CA ALA A 40 -5.81 -8.74 23.05
C ALA A 40 -6.73 -8.07 24.08
N GLU A 41 -6.21 -7.14 24.92
CA GLU A 41 -7.04 -6.37 25.86
C GLU A 41 -8.04 -5.45 25.13
N PHE A 42 -7.62 -4.82 24.03
CA PHE A 42 -8.45 -3.93 23.25
C PHE A 42 -9.57 -4.68 22.49
N LEU A 43 -9.20 -5.72 21.76
CA LEU A 43 -10.13 -6.40 20.84
C LEU A 43 -10.92 -7.52 21.51
N GLN A 44 -10.35 -8.14 22.55
CA GLN A 44 -10.87 -9.34 23.23
C GLN A 44 -11.21 -10.50 22.28
N PRO A 45 -10.29 -10.85 21.36
CA PRO A 45 -10.55 -11.82 20.32
C PRO A 45 -10.45 -13.23 20.89
N ALA A 46 -11.16 -14.19 20.29
CA ALA A 46 -10.98 -15.62 20.57
C ALA A 46 -9.87 -16.19 19.68
N ARG A 47 -9.81 -15.80 18.41
CA ARG A 47 -8.86 -16.35 17.42
C ARG A 47 -8.24 -15.25 16.56
N VAL A 48 -6.90 -15.25 16.42
CA VAL A 48 -6.14 -14.24 15.68
C VAL A 48 -5.14 -14.89 14.74
N CYS A 49 -5.08 -14.36 13.48
CA CYS A 49 -4.07 -14.72 12.50
C CYS A 49 -2.76 -13.95 12.78
N VAL A 50 -1.61 -14.62 12.68
CA VAL A 50 -0.29 -13.97 12.69
C VAL A 50 0.50 -14.42 11.47
N GLY A 51 0.99 -13.43 10.71
CA GLY A 51 1.90 -13.63 9.60
C GLY A 51 3.14 -12.75 9.73
N ARG A 52 4.20 -13.07 8.99
CA ARG A 52 5.44 -12.30 8.99
C ARG A 52 6.05 -12.18 7.60
N ASP A 53 6.76 -11.09 7.37
CA ASP A 53 7.58 -10.91 6.19
C ASP A 53 8.97 -11.58 6.33
N ILE A 54 9.82 -11.34 5.33
CA ILE A 54 11.14 -11.98 5.20
C ILE A 54 12.24 -11.32 6.03
N ARG A 55 12.00 -10.22 6.72
CA ARG A 55 13.02 -9.48 7.47
C ARG A 55 13.63 -10.38 8.55
N LEU A 56 14.93 -10.21 8.80
CA LEU A 56 15.69 -11.06 9.74
C LEU A 56 15.09 -11.06 11.14
N SER A 57 14.54 -9.95 11.60
CA SER A 57 13.90 -9.80 12.92
C SER A 57 12.45 -10.29 12.96
N SER A 58 11.81 -10.55 11.81
CA SER A 58 10.36 -10.83 11.77
C SER A 58 9.99 -12.14 12.45
N ALA A 59 10.83 -13.17 12.38
CA ALA A 59 10.56 -14.45 13.03
C ALA A 59 10.50 -14.32 14.56
N GLU A 60 11.49 -13.67 15.15
CA GLU A 60 11.56 -13.47 16.61
C GLU A 60 10.43 -12.57 17.13
N LEU A 61 10.10 -11.51 16.37
CA LEU A 61 8.99 -10.62 16.72
C LEU A 61 7.65 -11.34 16.62
N ALA A 62 7.43 -12.15 15.57
CA ALA A 62 6.20 -12.92 15.38
C ALA A 62 6.02 -13.95 16.51
N GLU A 63 7.09 -14.64 16.93
CA GLU A 63 7.05 -15.54 18.09
C GLU A 63 6.64 -14.80 19.37
N ALA A 64 7.17 -13.59 19.59
CA ALA A 64 6.81 -12.76 20.75
C ALA A 64 5.34 -12.32 20.69
N VAL A 65 4.85 -11.94 19.50
CA VAL A 65 3.44 -11.61 19.27
C VAL A 65 2.54 -12.80 19.55
N MET A 66 2.83 -13.96 18.98
CA MET A 66 2.04 -15.19 19.18
C MET A 66 2.01 -15.61 20.65
N ARG A 67 3.15 -15.52 21.34
CA ARG A 67 3.23 -15.79 22.78
C ARG A 67 2.38 -14.82 23.58
N GLY A 68 2.42 -13.50 23.27
CA GLY A 68 1.61 -12.48 23.93
C GLY A 68 0.11 -12.72 23.76
N LEU A 69 -0.33 -13.08 22.56
CA LEU A 69 -1.73 -13.47 22.28
C LEU A 69 -2.12 -14.72 23.05
N ALA A 70 -1.32 -15.79 23.01
CA ALA A 70 -1.61 -17.02 23.72
C ALA A 70 -1.67 -16.82 25.24
N ASP A 71 -0.76 -16.02 25.82
CA ASP A 71 -0.77 -15.66 27.25
C ASP A 71 -1.94 -14.74 27.63
N SER A 72 -2.65 -14.19 26.64
CA SER A 72 -3.93 -13.46 26.81
C SER A 72 -5.17 -14.38 26.68
N GLY A 73 -4.97 -15.69 26.42
CA GLY A 73 -6.07 -16.64 26.22
C GLY A 73 -6.58 -16.73 24.80
N VAL A 74 -5.88 -16.12 23.83
CA VAL A 74 -6.25 -16.07 22.42
C VAL A 74 -5.65 -17.26 21.68
N ASP A 75 -6.45 -17.98 20.90
CA ASP A 75 -5.94 -19.01 19.99
C ASP A 75 -5.32 -18.35 18.75
N VAL A 76 -4.10 -18.72 18.42
CA VAL A 76 -3.31 -18.14 17.35
C VAL A 76 -3.26 -19.06 16.14
N VAL A 77 -3.56 -18.52 14.98
CA VAL A 77 -3.39 -19.13 13.67
C VAL A 77 -2.11 -18.57 13.06
N ASP A 78 -1.00 -19.30 13.16
CA ASP A 78 0.27 -18.95 12.53
C ASP A 78 0.24 -19.35 11.06
N ILE A 79 0.22 -18.37 10.16
CA ILE A 79 0.29 -18.60 8.71
C ILE A 79 1.71 -18.49 8.14
N GLY A 80 2.69 -18.28 9.01
CA GLY A 80 4.10 -18.30 8.64
C GLY A 80 4.55 -17.10 7.83
N LEU A 81 5.40 -17.37 6.84
CA LEU A 81 5.98 -16.37 5.92
C LEU A 81 4.96 -16.01 4.84
N CYS A 82 4.60 -14.74 4.76
CA CYS A 82 3.61 -14.23 3.82
C CYS A 82 3.81 -12.72 3.55
N GLY A 83 2.99 -12.15 2.68
CA GLY A 83 2.82 -10.70 2.58
C GLY A 83 1.67 -10.19 3.45
N THR A 84 1.53 -8.89 3.48
CA THR A 84 0.46 -8.21 4.21
C THR A 84 -0.92 -8.73 3.77
N GLU A 85 -1.13 -8.93 2.48
CA GLU A 85 -2.38 -9.44 1.92
C GLU A 85 -2.69 -10.89 2.34
N GLY A 86 -1.70 -11.71 2.67
CA GLY A 86 -1.90 -13.06 3.21
C GLY A 86 -2.59 -13.04 4.58
N VAL A 87 -2.26 -12.08 5.43
CA VAL A 87 -2.94 -11.87 6.72
C VAL A 87 -4.37 -11.37 6.49
N TYR A 88 -4.59 -10.46 5.55
CA TYR A 88 -5.93 -9.98 5.22
C TYR A 88 -6.81 -11.12 4.72
N PHE A 89 -6.32 -11.87 3.75
CA PHE A 89 -7.03 -13.01 3.20
C PHE A 89 -7.37 -14.03 4.29
N SER A 90 -6.38 -14.48 5.06
CA SER A 90 -6.59 -15.52 6.08
C SER A 90 -7.52 -15.06 7.21
N THR A 91 -7.47 -13.78 7.61
CA THR A 91 -8.38 -13.23 8.61
C THR A 91 -9.84 -13.33 8.14
N ALA A 92 -10.10 -12.96 6.87
CA ALA A 92 -11.45 -13.01 6.29
C ALA A 92 -11.90 -14.46 5.98
N ASP A 93 -11.06 -15.22 5.29
CA ASP A 93 -11.37 -16.56 4.79
C ASP A 93 -11.60 -17.58 5.92
N LEU A 94 -10.83 -17.51 6.99
CA LEU A 94 -10.96 -18.38 8.17
C LEU A 94 -11.92 -17.81 9.22
N ALA A 95 -12.61 -16.70 8.94
CA ALA A 95 -13.53 -16.01 9.84
C ALA A 95 -12.90 -15.79 11.23
N LEU A 96 -11.70 -15.17 11.28
CA LEU A 96 -10.99 -14.85 12.50
C LEU A 96 -11.40 -13.48 13.04
N ASP A 97 -11.23 -13.29 14.34
CA ASP A 97 -11.57 -12.03 15.01
C ASP A 97 -10.58 -10.90 14.72
N GLY A 98 -9.41 -11.27 14.14
CA GLY A 98 -8.41 -10.30 13.74
C GLY A 98 -7.14 -10.93 13.18
N GLY A 99 -6.18 -10.06 12.82
CA GLY A 99 -4.89 -10.47 12.29
C GLY A 99 -3.78 -9.46 12.59
N ILE A 100 -2.57 -9.97 12.70
CA ILE A 100 -1.35 -9.17 12.91
C ILE A 100 -0.32 -9.59 11.87
N MET A 101 0.11 -8.64 11.04
CA MET A 101 1.24 -8.81 10.13
C MET A 101 2.48 -8.16 10.69
N VAL A 102 3.55 -8.96 10.87
CA VAL A 102 4.87 -8.46 11.29
C VAL A 102 5.66 -8.07 10.05
N THR A 103 5.80 -6.77 9.80
CA THR A 103 6.45 -6.20 8.62
C THR A 103 6.81 -4.73 8.82
N ALA A 104 7.81 -4.27 8.08
CA ALA A 104 8.07 -2.85 7.90
C ALA A 104 8.01 -2.42 6.42
N SER A 105 7.35 -3.20 5.55
CA SER A 105 7.17 -2.91 4.11
C SER A 105 8.50 -2.50 3.46
N HIS A 106 8.60 -1.27 2.99
CA HIS A 106 9.76 -0.68 2.32
C HIS A 106 10.69 0.15 3.23
N ASN A 107 10.55 0.07 4.56
CA ASN A 107 11.50 0.73 5.48
C ASN A 107 12.89 0.08 5.41
N PRO A 108 13.97 0.79 5.80
CA PRO A 108 15.33 0.25 5.87
C PRO A 108 15.43 -1.12 6.57
N PRO A 109 16.50 -1.91 6.33
CA PRO A 109 16.64 -3.28 6.87
C PRO A 109 16.66 -3.35 8.40
N ASP A 110 17.09 -2.27 9.08
CA ASP A 110 17.14 -2.11 10.53
C ASP A 110 15.79 -1.76 11.18
N TYR A 111 14.71 -1.66 10.36
CA TYR A 111 13.36 -1.43 10.85
C TYR A 111 12.52 -2.71 10.82
N ASN A 112 11.54 -2.77 11.74
CA ASN A 112 10.42 -3.68 11.65
C ASN A 112 9.14 -3.00 12.18
N GLY A 113 8.02 -3.69 12.14
CA GLY A 113 6.73 -3.13 12.53
C GLY A 113 5.61 -4.14 12.57
N MET A 114 4.38 -3.64 12.73
CA MET A 114 3.18 -4.47 12.73
C MET A 114 2.00 -3.71 12.14
N LYS A 115 1.25 -4.38 11.27
CA LYS A 115 -0.07 -3.95 10.80
C LYS A 115 -1.13 -4.79 11.50
N PHE A 116 -2.25 -4.16 11.87
CA PHE A 116 -3.32 -4.79 12.65
C PHE A 116 -4.64 -4.71 11.92
N VAL A 117 -5.38 -5.80 11.97
CA VAL A 117 -6.78 -5.83 11.53
C VAL A 117 -7.66 -6.52 12.57
N ARG A 118 -8.95 -6.19 12.57
CA ARG A 118 -10.01 -6.89 13.30
C ARG A 118 -10.81 -7.78 12.35
N GLU A 119 -11.90 -8.34 12.81
CA GLU A 119 -12.78 -9.20 12.00
C GLU A 119 -13.13 -8.58 10.64
N GLY A 120 -13.23 -9.41 9.60
CA GLY A 120 -13.44 -8.97 8.22
C GLY A 120 -12.28 -8.14 7.65
N SER A 121 -11.07 -8.31 8.21
CA SER A 121 -9.85 -7.60 7.81
C SER A 121 -9.96 -6.07 7.87
N ARG A 122 -10.81 -5.55 8.76
CA ARG A 122 -10.95 -4.11 8.99
C ARG A 122 -9.70 -3.59 9.69
N PRO A 123 -9.04 -2.52 9.16
CA PRO A 123 -7.80 -2.01 9.72
C PRO A 123 -8.01 -1.41 11.13
N ILE A 124 -6.98 -1.53 11.96
CA ILE A 124 -6.85 -0.80 13.22
C ILE A 124 -5.79 0.28 13.04
N SER A 125 -6.22 1.54 13.07
CA SER A 125 -5.39 2.73 12.92
C SER A 125 -5.47 3.62 14.16
N GLY A 126 -4.81 4.78 14.13
CA GLY A 126 -4.82 5.76 15.23
C GLY A 126 -6.23 6.10 15.72
N ASP A 127 -7.17 6.24 14.79
CA ASP A 127 -8.55 6.62 15.06
C ASP A 127 -9.46 5.43 15.40
N THR A 128 -8.99 4.19 15.23
CA THR A 128 -9.84 2.99 15.35
C THR A 128 -9.34 1.97 16.36
N GLY A 129 -8.39 2.36 17.25
CA GLY A 129 -7.97 1.53 18.39
C GLY A 129 -6.46 1.40 18.59
N LEU A 130 -5.61 1.91 17.69
CA LEU A 130 -4.16 1.78 17.83
C LEU A 130 -3.62 2.52 19.07
N GLN A 131 -4.22 3.65 19.43
CA GLN A 131 -3.85 4.39 20.63
C GLN A 131 -4.25 3.65 21.92
N GLU A 132 -5.37 2.94 21.91
CA GLU A 132 -5.79 2.09 23.01
C GLU A 132 -4.85 0.90 23.20
N ILE A 133 -4.44 0.27 22.07
CA ILE A 133 -3.43 -0.81 22.09
C ILE A 133 -2.13 -0.27 22.70
N ARG A 134 -1.67 0.91 22.27
CA ARG A 134 -0.49 1.57 22.84
C ARG A 134 -0.64 1.77 24.35
N ARG A 135 -1.75 2.35 24.79
CA ARG A 135 -2.02 2.60 26.20
C ARG A 135 -1.95 1.32 27.05
N PHE A 136 -2.58 0.23 26.60
CA PHE A 136 -2.49 -1.05 27.29
C PHE A 136 -1.07 -1.62 27.30
N ALA A 137 -0.36 -1.56 26.17
CA ALA A 137 1.01 -2.03 26.08
C ALA A 137 1.96 -1.26 27.00
N GLU A 138 1.80 0.08 27.08
CA GLU A 138 2.61 0.93 27.97
C GLU A 138 2.29 0.67 29.46
N GLN A 139 1.03 0.51 29.83
CA GLN A 139 0.63 0.19 31.22
C GLN A 139 1.17 -1.15 31.70
N GLY A 140 1.27 -2.15 30.80
CA GLY A 140 1.80 -3.47 31.14
C GLY A 140 0.97 -4.26 32.18
N GLN A 141 -0.27 -3.81 32.42
CA GLN A 141 -1.23 -4.48 33.29
C GLN A 141 -2.23 -5.25 32.46
N PHE A 142 -2.01 -6.55 32.35
CA PHE A 142 -2.81 -7.43 31.51
C PHE A 142 -3.62 -8.39 32.35
N LYS A 143 -4.85 -8.69 31.92
CA LYS A 143 -5.68 -9.72 32.54
C LYS A 143 -5.00 -11.09 32.43
N THR A 144 -5.11 -11.88 33.48
CA THR A 144 -4.71 -13.29 33.45
C THR A 144 -5.92 -14.10 32.97
N PRO A 145 -5.83 -14.81 31.84
CA PRO A 145 -6.94 -15.62 31.36
C PRO A 145 -7.10 -16.88 32.22
N SER A 146 -8.28 -17.47 32.22
CA SER A 146 -8.55 -18.74 32.88
C SER A 146 -7.81 -19.90 32.22
N LYS A 147 -7.51 -19.77 30.92
CA LYS A 147 -6.76 -20.76 30.13
C LYS A 147 -5.89 -20.02 29.13
N ARG A 148 -4.65 -20.47 28.98
CA ARG A 148 -3.75 -20.03 27.93
C ARG A 148 -4.28 -20.45 26.55
N GLY A 149 -4.22 -19.58 25.55
CA GLY A 149 -4.53 -19.91 24.17
C GLY A 149 -3.54 -20.89 23.55
N THR A 150 -3.90 -21.45 22.45
CA THR A 150 -3.09 -22.40 21.65
C THR A 150 -2.49 -21.71 20.43
N ILE A 151 -1.37 -22.21 19.91
CA ILE A 151 -0.75 -21.74 18.67
C ILE A 151 -0.78 -22.90 17.69
N HIS A 152 -1.44 -22.68 16.53
CA HIS A 152 -1.57 -23.67 15.46
C HIS A 152 -1.03 -23.10 14.16
N GLN A 153 -0.10 -23.82 13.52
CA GLN A 153 0.34 -23.51 12.19
C GLN A 153 -0.71 -23.97 11.18
N VAL A 154 -1.07 -23.06 10.26
CA VAL A 154 -2.06 -23.31 9.20
C VAL A 154 -1.50 -22.84 7.87
N ASP A 155 -1.43 -23.73 6.89
CA ASP A 155 -1.13 -23.37 5.51
C ASP A 155 -2.45 -23.04 4.79
N ASN A 156 -2.68 -21.77 4.52
CA ASN A 156 -3.84 -21.26 3.76
C ASN A 156 -3.46 -20.85 2.34
N SER A 157 -2.25 -21.17 1.88
CA SER A 157 -1.71 -20.67 0.62
C SER A 157 -2.52 -21.12 -0.60
N GLN A 158 -2.94 -22.38 -0.66
CA GLN A 158 -3.71 -22.89 -1.80
C GLN A 158 -5.05 -22.15 -1.98
N ARG A 159 -5.77 -21.89 -0.88
CA ARG A 159 -7.04 -21.15 -0.92
C ARG A 159 -6.83 -19.69 -1.34
N TYR A 160 -5.72 -19.09 -0.89
CA TYR A 160 -5.32 -17.76 -1.31
C TYR A 160 -5.01 -17.71 -2.81
N ILE A 161 -4.23 -18.64 -3.35
CA ILE A 161 -3.95 -18.74 -4.79
C ILE A 161 -5.24 -18.96 -5.60
N ASP A 162 -6.13 -19.82 -5.15
CA ASP A 162 -7.44 -20.05 -5.79
C ASP A 162 -8.28 -18.76 -5.81
N HIS A 163 -8.24 -18.00 -4.73
CA HIS A 163 -8.92 -16.71 -4.65
C HIS A 163 -8.32 -15.68 -5.61
N LEU A 164 -6.99 -15.57 -5.70
CA LEU A 164 -6.32 -14.67 -6.67
C LEU A 164 -6.75 -15.01 -8.10
N LEU A 165 -6.76 -16.29 -8.45
CA LEU A 165 -7.14 -16.74 -9.79
C LEU A 165 -8.63 -16.54 -10.08
N SER A 166 -9.49 -16.40 -9.07
CA SER A 166 -10.92 -16.10 -9.27
C SER A 166 -11.19 -14.71 -9.88
N TYR A 167 -10.19 -13.82 -9.86
CA TYR A 167 -10.31 -12.49 -10.46
C TYR A 167 -10.21 -12.50 -11.98
N VAL A 168 -9.72 -13.60 -12.58
CA VAL A 168 -9.49 -13.73 -14.03
C VAL A 168 -10.05 -15.03 -14.58
N ASP A 169 -10.43 -15.01 -15.84
CA ASP A 169 -10.72 -16.23 -16.58
C ASP A 169 -9.40 -16.80 -17.13
N VAL A 170 -8.82 -17.74 -16.41
CA VAL A 170 -7.53 -18.38 -16.78
C VAL A 170 -7.59 -18.98 -18.18
N SER A 171 -8.74 -19.48 -18.62
CA SER A 171 -8.90 -20.09 -19.95
C SER A 171 -8.84 -19.07 -21.10
N ALA A 172 -9.10 -17.79 -20.79
CA ALA A 172 -9.06 -16.68 -21.75
C ALA A 172 -7.69 -15.97 -21.79
N LEU A 173 -6.76 -16.32 -20.90
CA LEU A 173 -5.42 -15.74 -20.89
C LEU A 173 -4.58 -16.25 -22.06
N LYS A 174 -3.85 -15.35 -22.71
CA LYS A 174 -2.87 -15.67 -23.74
C LYS A 174 -1.48 -15.76 -23.16
N PRO A 175 -0.56 -16.52 -23.78
CA PRO A 175 0.84 -16.49 -23.39
C PRO A 175 1.39 -15.07 -23.43
N LEU A 176 1.93 -14.62 -22.30
CA LEU A 176 2.62 -13.34 -22.14
C LEU A 176 3.96 -13.60 -21.47
N LYS A 177 4.99 -12.84 -21.86
CA LYS A 177 6.27 -12.80 -21.15
C LYS A 177 6.28 -11.62 -20.17
N ILE A 178 6.46 -11.91 -18.91
CA ILE A 178 6.33 -10.94 -17.83
C ILE A 178 7.63 -10.89 -17.01
N VAL A 179 8.27 -9.73 -16.94
CA VAL A 179 9.35 -9.50 -15.98
C VAL A 179 8.72 -9.27 -14.60
N CYS A 180 9.12 -10.03 -13.59
CA CYS A 180 8.66 -9.87 -12.23
C CYS A 180 9.82 -9.66 -11.26
N ASN A 181 9.83 -8.51 -10.58
CA ASN A 181 10.84 -8.14 -9.59
C ASN A 181 10.27 -8.26 -8.17
N ALA A 182 10.62 -9.36 -7.49
CA ALA A 182 10.23 -9.59 -6.10
C ALA A 182 11.05 -8.79 -5.08
N GLY A 183 12.14 -8.13 -5.49
CA GLY A 183 13.00 -7.33 -4.61
C GLY A 183 13.58 -8.10 -3.43
N ASN A 184 13.80 -9.41 -3.57
CA ASN A 184 14.15 -10.35 -2.49
C ASN A 184 13.07 -10.44 -1.39
N GLY A 185 11.86 -9.89 -1.63
CA GLY A 185 10.71 -9.96 -0.74
C GLY A 185 9.87 -11.22 -0.90
N GLY A 186 8.70 -11.25 -0.27
CA GLY A 186 7.81 -12.42 -0.25
C GLY A 186 7.03 -12.67 -1.55
N ALA A 187 6.96 -11.70 -2.48
CA ALA A 187 6.18 -11.80 -3.71
C ALA A 187 6.58 -13.01 -4.59
N GLY A 188 7.89 -13.35 -4.61
CA GLY A 188 8.39 -14.49 -5.37
C GLY A 188 7.75 -15.82 -4.99
N LEU A 189 7.44 -16.02 -3.71
CA LEU A 189 6.78 -17.24 -3.22
C LEU A 189 5.37 -17.41 -3.77
N VAL A 190 4.66 -16.31 -4.00
CA VAL A 190 3.32 -16.33 -4.60
C VAL A 190 3.40 -16.57 -6.10
N ILE A 191 4.36 -15.94 -6.78
CA ILE A 191 4.61 -16.17 -8.20
C ILE A 191 4.94 -17.66 -8.48
N ASP A 192 5.77 -18.30 -7.66
CA ASP A 192 6.10 -19.72 -7.79
C ASP A 192 4.87 -20.65 -7.69
N GLN A 193 3.85 -20.25 -6.92
CA GLN A 193 2.59 -21.00 -6.81
C GLN A 193 1.61 -20.68 -7.95
N LEU A 194 1.64 -19.47 -8.50
CA LEU A 194 0.78 -19.04 -9.61
C LEU A 194 1.31 -19.55 -10.98
N GLU A 195 2.64 -19.57 -11.17
CA GLU A 195 3.28 -19.91 -12.45
C GLU A 195 2.78 -21.23 -13.07
N PRO A 196 2.67 -22.36 -12.33
CA PRO A 196 2.19 -23.61 -12.93
C PRO A 196 0.73 -23.58 -13.40
N ARG A 197 -0.01 -22.56 -13.02
CA ARG A 197 -1.45 -22.42 -13.26
C ARG A 197 -1.78 -21.36 -14.32
N LEU A 198 -0.76 -20.67 -14.84
CA LEU A 198 -0.91 -19.55 -15.79
C LEU A 198 -0.13 -19.86 -17.09
N PRO A 199 -0.59 -19.37 -18.26
CA PRO A 199 0.08 -19.58 -19.51
C PRO A 199 1.25 -18.60 -19.76
N PHE A 200 1.85 -18.03 -18.70
CA PHE A 200 2.83 -16.97 -18.77
C PHE A 200 4.27 -17.49 -18.66
N GLU A 201 5.20 -16.80 -19.32
CA GLU A 201 6.64 -16.94 -19.14
C GLU A 201 7.11 -15.85 -18.18
N PHE A 202 7.64 -16.22 -17.01
CA PHE A 202 8.14 -15.26 -16.01
C PHE A 202 9.65 -15.11 -16.09
N VAL A 203 10.11 -13.88 -16.29
CA VAL A 203 11.51 -13.48 -16.10
C VAL A 203 11.66 -12.95 -14.68
N LYS A 204 12.25 -13.76 -13.81
CA LYS A 204 12.29 -13.54 -12.36
C LYS A 204 13.53 -12.75 -11.95
N LEU A 205 13.35 -11.56 -11.37
CA LEU A 205 14.41 -10.70 -10.84
C LEU A 205 14.35 -10.68 -9.30
N PHE A 206 15.51 -10.78 -8.67
CA PHE A 206 15.65 -10.73 -7.20
C PHE A 206 14.59 -11.60 -6.51
N HIS A 207 14.43 -12.82 -7.03
CA HIS A 207 13.27 -13.67 -6.76
C HIS A 207 13.38 -14.43 -5.42
N ALA A 208 14.60 -14.88 -5.09
CA ALA A 208 14.83 -15.60 -3.84
C ALA A 208 14.63 -14.66 -2.64
N VAL A 209 13.89 -15.14 -1.63
CA VAL A 209 13.68 -14.37 -0.40
C VAL A 209 15.00 -14.19 0.36
N ASP A 210 15.31 -12.94 0.70
CA ASP A 210 16.53 -12.61 1.47
C ASP A 210 16.32 -11.35 2.31
N GLY A 211 16.17 -11.54 3.61
CA GLY A 211 15.94 -10.45 4.57
C GLY A 211 17.12 -9.49 4.76
N THR A 212 18.27 -9.75 4.14
CA THR A 212 19.40 -8.83 4.11
C THR A 212 19.24 -7.76 3.01
N PHE A 213 18.31 -7.95 2.07
CA PHE A 213 18.05 -7.08 0.93
C PHE A 213 19.32 -6.74 0.11
N PRO A 214 20.01 -7.74 -0.46
CA PRO A 214 21.30 -7.54 -1.12
C PRO A 214 21.23 -6.64 -2.35
N ASN A 215 20.03 -6.43 -2.90
CA ASN A 215 19.77 -5.55 -4.03
C ASN A 215 19.05 -4.23 -3.62
N GLY A 216 19.14 -3.87 -2.34
CA GLY A 216 18.40 -2.76 -1.75
C GLY A 216 16.99 -3.14 -1.31
N VAL A 217 16.40 -2.33 -0.43
CA VAL A 217 15.02 -2.52 0.01
C VAL A 217 14.09 -2.26 -1.17
N PRO A 218 13.15 -3.17 -1.48
CA PRO A 218 12.25 -3.02 -2.61
C PRO A 218 11.27 -1.86 -2.37
N ASN A 219 11.47 -0.80 -3.12
CA ASN A 219 10.60 0.38 -3.16
C ASN A 219 10.58 0.97 -4.58
N PRO A 220 9.73 0.46 -5.48
CA PRO A 220 9.69 0.92 -6.88
C PRO A 220 9.16 2.35 -7.09
N ILE A 221 8.66 3.00 -6.03
CA ILE A 221 8.36 4.45 -6.08
C ILE A 221 9.65 5.23 -6.36
N LEU A 222 10.77 4.81 -5.77
CA LEU A 222 12.07 5.44 -5.98
C LEU A 222 12.60 5.10 -7.38
N GLU A 223 12.94 6.13 -8.15
CA GLU A 223 13.36 5.99 -9.54
C GLU A 223 14.60 5.10 -9.69
N GLN A 224 15.57 5.22 -8.79
CA GLN A 224 16.79 4.40 -8.79
C GLN A 224 16.51 2.89 -8.68
N ASN A 225 15.36 2.49 -8.14
CA ASN A 225 15.00 1.08 -7.99
C ASN A 225 14.27 0.50 -9.22
N ARG A 226 13.97 1.32 -10.23
CA ARG A 226 13.22 0.93 -11.43
C ARG A 226 14.11 0.31 -12.52
N GLN A 227 15.38 0.74 -12.60
CA GLN A 227 16.30 0.38 -13.67
C GLN A 227 16.42 -1.12 -13.94
N PRO A 228 16.52 -2.02 -12.93
CA PRO A 228 16.62 -3.47 -13.19
C PRO A 228 15.43 -4.03 -13.97
N VAL A 229 14.19 -3.54 -13.70
CA VAL A 229 13.00 -3.98 -14.42
C VAL A 229 12.99 -3.41 -15.84
N THR A 230 13.26 -2.11 -16.00
CA THR A 230 13.38 -1.45 -17.30
C THR A 230 14.34 -2.17 -18.23
N ASP A 231 15.54 -2.49 -17.74
CA ASP A 231 16.56 -3.18 -18.54
C ASP A 231 16.16 -4.62 -18.89
N ALA A 232 15.55 -5.33 -17.95
CA ALA A 232 15.09 -6.69 -18.17
C ALA A 232 13.94 -6.74 -19.18
N VAL A 233 12.93 -5.87 -19.08
CA VAL A 233 11.82 -5.80 -20.04
C VAL A 233 12.35 -5.61 -21.46
N ARG A 234 13.28 -4.68 -21.66
CA ARG A 234 13.89 -4.40 -22.98
C ARG A 234 14.73 -5.57 -23.49
N ARG A 235 15.58 -6.14 -22.64
CA ARG A 235 16.49 -7.24 -23.00
C ARG A 235 15.73 -8.51 -23.37
N GLU A 236 14.70 -8.84 -22.61
CA GLU A 236 13.91 -10.06 -22.78
C GLU A 236 12.75 -9.89 -23.76
N HIS A 237 12.51 -8.68 -24.27
CA HIS A 237 11.33 -8.33 -25.08
C HIS A 237 10.03 -8.78 -24.41
N ALA A 238 9.90 -8.45 -23.13
CA ALA A 238 8.72 -8.82 -22.34
C ALA A 238 7.51 -7.95 -22.70
N ASP A 239 6.31 -8.50 -22.56
CA ASP A 239 5.06 -7.78 -22.82
C ASP A 239 4.82 -6.67 -21.78
N PHE A 240 5.28 -6.89 -20.55
CA PHE A 240 5.32 -5.87 -19.49
C PHE A 240 6.19 -6.32 -18.32
N GLY A 241 6.46 -5.37 -17.41
CA GLY A 241 7.16 -5.63 -16.17
C GLY A 241 6.32 -5.27 -14.95
N ILE A 242 6.54 -5.99 -13.86
CA ILE A 242 5.95 -5.73 -12.54
C ILE A 242 7.02 -5.73 -11.46
N ALA A 243 6.81 -4.90 -10.44
CA ALA A 243 7.62 -4.89 -9.24
C ALA A 243 6.73 -4.68 -8.01
N TRP A 244 7.15 -5.21 -6.88
CA TRP A 244 6.46 -5.06 -5.61
C TRP A 244 7.35 -4.38 -4.57
N ASP A 245 6.74 -3.87 -3.51
CA ASP A 245 7.46 -3.50 -2.29
C ASP A 245 7.66 -4.71 -1.35
N GLY A 246 8.27 -4.48 -0.18
CA GLY A 246 8.78 -5.59 0.65
C GLY A 246 7.73 -6.57 1.16
N ASP A 247 6.54 -6.12 1.47
CA ASP A 247 5.39 -6.93 1.91
C ASP A 247 4.30 -7.08 0.84
N PHE A 248 4.63 -6.68 -0.39
CA PHE A 248 3.90 -6.81 -1.64
C PHE A 248 2.41 -6.47 -1.62
N ASP A 249 2.03 -5.49 -0.81
CA ASP A 249 0.68 -4.93 -0.86
C ASP A 249 0.51 -3.85 -1.94
N ARG A 250 1.59 -3.52 -2.67
CA ARG A 250 1.62 -2.61 -3.83
C ARG A 250 2.21 -3.28 -5.05
N CYS A 251 1.65 -2.96 -6.25
CA CYS A 251 2.10 -3.46 -7.54
C CYS A 251 2.40 -2.30 -8.50
N PHE A 252 3.62 -2.26 -9.01
CA PHE A 252 4.12 -1.24 -9.92
C PHE A 252 4.33 -1.83 -11.31
N PHE A 253 4.02 -1.04 -12.35
CA PHE A 253 3.99 -1.52 -13.73
C PHE A 253 5.00 -0.81 -14.62
N PHE A 254 5.52 -1.57 -15.58
CA PHE A 254 6.40 -1.12 -16.65
C PHE A 254 5.83 -1.64 -17.96
N ASP A 255 5.72 -0.78 -18.96
CA ASP A 255 5.25 -1.20 -20.27
C ASP A 255 6.31 -2.02 -21.05
N GLU A 256 5.96 -2.49 -22.24
CA GLU A 256 6.83 -3.28 -23.11
C GLU A 256 8.08 -2.54 -23.60
N THR A 257 8.12 -1.20 -23.45
CA THR A 257 9.31 -0.38 -23.71
C THR A 257 10.23 -0.27 -22.49
N GLY A 258 9.79 -0.80 -21.34
CA GLY A 258 10.44 -0.66 -20.04
C GLY A 258 10.19 0.70 -19.38
N ALA A 259 9.24 1.48 -19.87
CA ALA A 259 8.84 2.73 -19.22
C ALA A 259 7.97 2.45 -18.00
N PHE A 260 8.29 3.13 -16.88
CA PHE A 260 7.47 3.07 -15.67
C PHE A 260 6.13 3.75 -15.90
N ILE A 261 5.05 3.14 -15.43
CA ILE A 261 3.71 3.70 -15.50
C ILE A 261 3.30 4.20 -14.12
N GLU A 262 2.97 5.49 -14.03
CA GLU A 262 2.44 6.06 -12.80
C GLU A 262 1.17 5.33 -12.38
N GLY A 263 1.08 4.96 -11.08
CA GLY A 263 -0.06 4.22 -10.53
C GLY A 263 -1.41 4.88 -10.81
N TYR A 264 -1.43 6.19 -10.93
CA TYR A 264 -2.58 7.00 -11.34
C TYR A 264 -3.29 6.50 -12.62
N TYR A 265 -2.53 6.14 -13.66
CA TYR A 265 -3.12 5.62 -14.91
C TYR A 265 -3.65 4.20 -14.74
N ILE A 266 -2.94 3.39 -13.95
CA ILE A 266 -3.36 2.02 -13.62
C ILE A 266 -4.65 2.04 -12.80
N VAL A 267 -4.80 2.98 -11.86
CA VAL A 267 -6.05 3.15 -11.08
C VAL A 267 -7.24 3.36 -12.01
N GLY A 268 -7.13 4.28 -12.97
CA GLY A 268 -8.20 4.52 -13.95
C GLY A 268 -8.50 3.29 -14.81
N LEU A 269 -7.46 2.62 -15.31
CA LEU A 269 -7.59 1.42 -16.14
C LEU A 269 -8.29 0.29 -15.39
N LEU A 270 -7.86 -0.03 -14.17
CA LEU A 270 -8.48 -1.07 -13.35
C LEU A 270 -9.92 -0.69 -12.95
N ALA A 271 -10.17 0.58 -12.62
CA ALA A 271 -11.53 1.06 -12.35
C ALA A 271 -12.48 0.73 -13.52
N SER A 272 -12.06 0.97 -14.76
CA SER A 272 -12.88 0.65 -15.94
C SER A 272 -13.17 -0.85 -16.07
N VAL A 273 -12.22 -1.71 -15.72
CA VAL A 273 -12.40 -3.17 -15.75
C VAL A 273 -13.46 -3.62 -14.74
N PHE A 274 -13.40 -3.13 -13.50
CA PHE A 274 -14.37 -3.50 -12.47
C PHE A 274 -15.76 -2.92 -12.77
N LEU A 275 -15.83 -1.70 -13.29
CA LEU A 275 -17.09 -1.10 -13.69
C LEU A 275 -17.73 -1.77 -14.91
N ALA A 276 -16.93 -2.34 -15.82
CA ALA A 276 -17.47 -3.16 -16.90
C ALA A 276 -18.17 -4.45 -16.40
N ARG A 277 -17.73 -4.98 -15.25
CA ARG A 277 -18.36 -6.13 -14.56
C ARG A 277 -19.60 -5.71 -13.77
N GLU A 278 -19.60 -4.49 -13.19
CA GLU A 278 -20.67 -3.96 -12.34
C GLU A 278 -20.93 -2.48 -12.66
N PRO A 279 -21.69 -2.17 -13.73
CA PRO A 279 -22.03 -0.79 -14.09
C PRO A 279 -22.78 -0.07 -12.96
N GLY A 280 -22.46 1.21 -12.74
CA GLY A 280 -23.07 2.03 -11.68
C GLY A 280 -22.45 1.88 -10.30
N ALA A 281 -21.49 0.97 -10.11
CA ALA A 281 -20.81 0.77 -8.85
C ALA A 281 -19.90 1.98 -8.47
N HIS A 282 -19.50 2.03 -7.20
CA HIS A 282 -18.57 3.02 -6.69
C HIS A 282 -17.12 2.59 -6.87
N VAL A 283 -16.27 3.59 -7.15
CA VAL A 283 -14.80 3.48 -7.16
C VAL A 283 -14.23 4.55 -6.24
N VAL A 284 -13.42 4.14 -5.27
CA VAL A 284 -12.75 5.05 -4.33
C VAL A 284 -11.37 5.42 -4.84
N HIS A 285 -11.00 6.70 -4.77
CA HIS A 285 -9.67 7.19 -5.17
C HIS A 285 -9.15 8.28 -4.25
N ASP A 286 -7.84 8.49 -4.25
CA ASP A 286 -7.17 9.55 -3.49
C ASP A 286 -7.20 10.91 -4.22
N PRO A 287 -6.94 12.05 -3.52
CA PRO A 287 -7.07 13.38 -4.10
C PRO A 287 -5.81 13.89 -4.81
N ARG A 288 -4.70 13.15 -4.81
CA ARG A 288 -3.42 13.63 -5.34
C ARG A 288 -3.50 13.94 -6.82
N LEU A 289 -3.96 12.98 -7.61
CA LEU A 289 -4.22 13.09 -9.05
C LEU A 289 -5.58 12.47 -9.33
N THR A 290 -6.49 13.19 -10.01
CA THR A 290 -7.90 12.78 -10.04
C THR A 290 -8.51 12.72 -11.43
N TRP A 291 -8.13 13.58 -12.35
CA TRP A 291 -8.87 13.79 -13.61
C TRP A 291 -8.94 12.56 -14.52
N ASN A 292 -7.84 11.80 -14.62
CA ASN A 292 -7.87 10.54 -15.37
C ASN A 292 -8.85 9.54 -14.75
N THR A 293 -8.78 9.36 -13.44
CA THR A 293 -9.64 8.41 -12.72
C THR A 293 -11.10 8.83 -12.85
N LEU A 294 -11.41 10.11 -12.64
CA LEU A 294 -12.77 10.65 -12.80
C LEU A 294 -13.32 10.42 -14.21
N ALA A 295 -12.52 10.75 -15.24
CA ALA A 295 -12.92 10.57 -16.64
C ALA A 295 -13.16 9.09 -16.97
N MET A 296 -12.30 8.17 -16.50
CA MET A 296 -12.47 6.75 -16.77
C MET A 296 -13.66 6.15 -16.03
N VAL A 297 -13.89 6.56 -14.77
CA VAL A 297 -15.06 6.12 -13.99
C VAL A 297 -16.35 6.61 -14.64
N GLU A 298 -16.42 7.88 -15.07
CA GLU A 298 -17.56 8.45 -15.76
C GLU A 298 -17.84 7.74 -17.10
N GLN A 299 -16.82 7.57 -17.93
CA GLN A 299 -16.91 6.84 -19.21
C GLN A 299 -17.39 5.40 -19.04
N SER A 300 -17.06 4.77 -17.92
CA SER A 300 -17.46 3.41 -17.59
C SER A 300 -18.81 3.35 -16.85
N GLY A 301 -19.51 4.48 -16.70
CA GLY A 301 -20.82 4.55 -16.04
C GLY A 301 -20.81 4.31 -14.54
N GLY A 302 -19.66 4.50 -13.88
CA GLY A 302 -19.50 4.33 -12.44
C GLY A 302 -19.66 5.62 -11.64
N LYS A 303 -19.39 5.55 -10.34
CA LYS A 303 -19.44 6.66 -9.40
C LYS A 303 -18.10 6.78 -8.67
N ALA A 304 -17.39 7.89 -8.90
CA ALA A 304 -16.14 8.17 -8.19
C ALA A 304 -16.41 8.72 -6.78
N VAL A 305 -15.66 8.23 -5.81
CA VAL A 305 -15.72 8.67 -4.41
C VAL A 305 -14.33 9.09 -3.95
N LEU A 306 -14.17 10.37 -3.65
CA LEU A 306 -12.91 10.92 -3.15
C LEU A 306 -12.69 10.51 -1.70
N CYS A 307 -11.48 10.08 -1.36
CA CYS A 307 -11.09 9.69 -0.02
C CYS A 307 -9.70 10.23 0.30
N LYS A 308 -9.45 10.55 1.55
CA LYS A 308 -8.11 10.87 2.04
C LYS A 308 -7.14 9.74 1.76
N SER A 309 -5.89 10.07 1.38
CA SER A 309 -4.83 9.08 1.14
C SER A 309 -4.50 8.26 2.38
N GLY A 310 -4.29 6.97 2.20
CA GLY A 310 -3.91 6.03 3.24
C GLY A 310 -4.84 4.83 3.33
N HIS A 311 -4.22 3.66 3.36
CA HIS A 311 -4.92 2.38 3.23
C HIS A 311 -6.08 2.16 4.23
N ALA A 312 -5.96 2.69 5.45
CA ALA A 312 -7.02 2.56 6.46
C ALA A 312 -8.28 3.35 6.06
N PHE A 313 -8.12 4.57 5.53
CA PHE A 313 -9.25 5.41 5.12
C PHE A 313 -9.92 4.87 3.87
N ILE A 314 -9.14 4.48 2.86
CA ILE A 314 -9.67 3.89 1.62
C ILE A 314 -10.51 2.64 1.95
N LYS A 315 -9.97 1.71 2.75
CA LYS A 315 -10.68 0.50 3.18
C LYS A 315 -11.97 0.79 3.94
N GLN A 316 -11.98 1.86 4.75
CA GLN A 316 -13.19 2.28 5.47
C GLN A 316 -14.24 2.82 4.50
N VAL A 317 -13.88 3.80 3.66
CA VAL A 317 -14.81 4.43 2.72
C VAL A 317 -15.34 3.40 1.72
N MET A 318 -14.50 2.48 1.23
CA MET A 318 -14.97 1.40 0.35
C MET A 318 -16.09 0.57 0.98
N ARG A 319 -15.99 0.25 2.29
CA ARG A 319 -17.04 -0.48 3.01
C ARG A 319 -18.31 0.34 3.20
N GLU A 320 -18.17 1.65 3.46
CA GLU A 320 -19.29 2.56 3.67
C GLU A 320 -20.14 2.74 2.42
N VAL A 321 -19.51 2.75 1.23
CA VAL A 321 -20.20 2.97 -0.05
C VAL A 321 -20.33 1.70 -0.88
N ASP A 322 -19.89 0.55 -0.36
CA ASP A 322 -19.81 -0.74 -1.06
C ASP A 322 -19.09 -0.62 -2.42
N ALA A 323 -17.91 0.02 -2.41
CA ALA A 323 -17.14 0.21 -3.63
C ALA A 323 -16.54 -1.10 -4.13
N VAL A 324 -16.66 -1.37 -5.44
CA VAL A 324 -16.10 -2.58 -6.07
C VAL A 324 -14.59 -2.57 -6.15
N TYR A 325 -14.01 -1.36 -6.25
CA TYR A 325 -12.58 -1.13 -6.40
C TYR A 325 -12.19 0.20 -5.76
N GLY A 326 -10.97 0.25 -5.27
CA GLY A 326 -10.32 1.48 -4.84
C GLY A 326 -8.87 1.51 -5.29
N GLY A 327 -8.31 2.72 -5.49
CA GLY A 327 -6.93 2.84 -5.90
C GLY A 327 -6.28 4.13 -5.43
N GLU A 328 -4.98 4.04 -5.16
CA GLU A 328 -4.11 5.17 -4.86
C GLU A 328 -2.99 5.28 -5.91
N MET A 329 -2.57 6.50 -6.23
CA MET A 329 -1.42 6.69 -7.12
C MET A 329 -0.13 6.04 -6.60
N SER A 330 -0.05 5.74 -5.31
CA SER A 330 1.07 5.02 -4.68
C SER A 330 1.08 3.52 -4.94
N ALA A 331 0.27 3.04 -5.90
CA ALA A 331 0.15 1.65 -6.34
C ALA A 331 -0.49 0.70 -5.32
N HIS A 332 -1.25 1.21 -4.35
CA HIS A 332 -2.21 0.40 -3.60
C HIS A 332 -3.51 0.26 -4.41
N HIS A 333 -3.96 -0.98 -4.55
CA HIS A 333 -5.20 -1.33 -5.24
C HIS A 333 -6.06 -2.21 -4.33
N TYR A 334 -7.29 -1.79 -4.07
CA TYR A 334 -8.21 -2.35 -3.09
C TYR A 334 -9.40 -3.00 -3.80
N PHE A 335 -9.86 -4.14 -3.30
CA PHE A 335 -10.90 -4.92 -3.95
C PHE A 335 -11.98 -5.33 -2.95
N ARG A 336 -13.26 -5.09 -3.29
CA ARG A 336 -14.39 -5.48 -2.45
C ARG A 336 -14.34 -6.96 -2.11
N ASP A 337 -14.13 -7.80 -3.11
CA ASP A 337 -14.15 -9.24 -2.95
C ASP A 337 -12.87 -9.78 -2.28
N PHE A 338 -11.89 -8.92 -2.02
CA PHE A 338 -10.73 -9.16 -1.16
C PHE A 338 -10.91 -8.51 0.23
N ALA A 339 -12.12 -8.59 0.78
CA ALA A 339 -12.49 -7.96 2.04
C ALA A 339 -12.17 -6.46 2.08
N TYR A 340 -12.31 -5.75 0.95
CA TYR A 340 -11.97 -4.33 0.75
C TYR A 340 -10.50 -3.99 1.07
N CYS A 341 -9.63 -4.99 1.05
CA CYS A 341 -8.21 -4.81 1.31
C CYS A 341 -7.40 -4.63 0.04
N ASP A 342 -6.20 -4.09 0.20
CA ASP A 342 -5.20 -3.96 -0.84
C ASP A 342 -4.53 -5.29 -1.13
N SER A 343 -4.18 -5.47 -2.41
CA SER A 343 -3.40 -6.58 -2.91
C SER A 343 -2.45 -6.10 -3.99
N GLY A 344 -1.20 -6.52 -3.94
CA GLY A 344 -0.25 -6.35 -5.03
C GLY A 344 -0.30 -7.50 -6.05
N MET A 345 -1.02 -8.59 -5.74
CA MET A 345 -1.11 -9.74 -6.65
C MET A 345 -2.29 -9.67 -7.62
N ILE A 346 -3.42 -9.12 -7.23
CA ILE A 346 -4.61 -9.02 -8.09
C ILE A 346 -4.42 -8.07 -9.28
N PRO A 347 -3.79 -6.87 -9.14
CA PRO A 347 -3.73 -5.89 -10.22
C PRO A 347 -3.09 -6.40 -11.50
N TRP A 348 -1.95 -7.09 -11.40
CA TRP A 348 -1.24 -7.58 -12.58
C TRP A 348 -1.96 -8.76 -13.26
N LEU A 349 -2.66 -9.62 -12.51
CA LEU A 349 -3.50 -10.68 -13.07
C LEU A 349 -4.63 -10.09 -13.91
N VAL A 350 -5.33 -9.09 -13.37
CA VAL A 350 -6.40 -8.39 -14.08
C VAL A 350 -5.86 -7.67 -15.32
N LEU A 351 -4.69 -7.00 -15.20
CA LEU A 351 -4.05 -6.36 -16.34
C LEU A 351 -3.64 -7.36 -17.42
N ALA A 352 -3.05 -8.50 -17.05
CA ALA A 352 -2.70 -9.56 -18.00
C ALA A 352 -3.93 -10.10 -18.76
N GLN A 353 -5.08 -10.17 -18.10
CA GLN A 353 -6.34 -10.50 -18.78
C GLN A 353 -6.75 -9.42 -19.78
N VAL A 354 -6.64 -8.14 -19.42
CA VAL A 354 -6.94 -7.02 -20.35
C VAL A 354 -6.05 -7.09 -21.60
N LEU A 355 -4.74 -7.28 -21.43
CA LEU A 355 -3.80 -7.43 -22.54
C LEU A 355 -4.16 -8.65 -23.42
N SER A 356 -4.49 -9.77 -22.79
CA SER A 356 -4.92 -10.98 -23.48
C SER A 356 -6.18 -10.80 -24.32
N GLN A 357 -7.17 -10.10 -23.79
CA GLN A 357 -8.47 -9.86 -24.42
C GLN A 357 -8.39 -8.82 -25.54
N THR A 358 -7.70 -7.71 -25.29
CA THR A 358 -7.60 -6.60 -26.26
C THR A 358 -6.57 -6.85 -27.35
N GLY A 359 -5.50 -7.61 -27.05
CA GLY A 359 -4.33 -7.77 -27.91
C GLY A 359 -3.51 -6.48 -28.07
N GLN A 360 -3.77 -5.48 -27.23
CA GLN A 360 -3.01 -4.23 -27.20
C GLN A 360 -1.82 -4.34 -26.24
N SER A 361 -0.77 -3.56 -26.50
CA SER A 361 0.32 -3.42 -25.54
C SER A 361 -0.08 -2.52 -24.38
N LEU A 362 0.66 -2.58 -23.26
CA LEU A 362 0.36 -1.77 -22.10
C LEU A 362 0.57 -0.28 -22.38
N SER A 363 1.61 0.09 -23.14
CA SER A 363 1.82 1.47 -23.58
C SER A 363 0.65 2.00 -24.41
N ALA A 364 0.08 1.18 -25.30
CA ALA A 364 -1.08 1.55 -26.12
C ALA A 364 -2.32 1.84 -25.26
N LEU A 365 -2.54 1.05 -24.19
CA LEU A 365 -3.67 1.24 -23.27
C LEU A 365 -3.58 2.53 -22.46
N VAL A 366 -2.35 2.99 -22.13
CA VAL A 366 -2.16 4.15 -21.24
C VAL A 366 -1.75 5.43 -21.97
N SER A 367 -1.21 5.36 -23.20
CA SER A 367 -0.64 6.51 -23.90
C SER A 367 -1.64 7.64 -24.17
N GLU A 368 -2.88 7.30 -24.53
CA GLU A 368 -3.91 8.31 -24.71
C GLU A 368 -4.22 9.02 -23.39
N ARG A 369 -4.26 8.26 -22.29
CA ARG A 369 -4.54 8.83 -20.95
C ARG A 369 -3.41 9.72 -20.47
N GLN A 370 -2.15 9.32 -20.71
CA GLN A 370 -0.97 10.14 -20.44
C GLN A 370 -0.97 11.45 -21.24
N ARG A 371 -1.39 11.38 -22.50
CA ARG A 371 -1.54 12.58 -23.35
C ARG A 371 -2.67 13.49 -22.88
N LEU A 372 -3.81 12.93 -22.46
CA LEU A 372 -4.98 13.69 -22.00
C LEU A 372 -4.80 14.30 -20.61
N PHE A 373 -4.03 13.64 -19.75
CA PHE A 373 -3.80 14.04 -18.36
C PHE A 373 -2.33 13.89 -17.98
N PRO A 374 -1.42 14.72 -18.54
CA PRO A 374 -0.03 14.68 -18.15
C PRO A 374 0.13 15.09 -16.68
N VAL A 375 1.06 14.41 -15.97
CA VAL A 375 1.27 14.54 -14.53
C VAL A 375 2.74 14.74 -14.19
N SER A 376 2.99 15.42 -13.05
CA SER A 376 4.34 15.60 -12.50
C SER A 376 4.88 14.37 -11.76
N GLY A 377 4.03 13.37 -11.47
CA GLY A 377 4.31 12.41 -10.41
C GLY A 377 4.27 13.05 -9.02
N GLU A 378 4.67 12.32 -7.97
CA GLU A 378 4.79 12.86 -6.61
C GLU A 378 6.18 13.48 -6.41
N ILE A 379 6.23 14.77 -6.11
CA ILE A 379 7.47 15.51 -5.88
C ILE A 379 7.59 15.82 -4.38
N ASN A 380 8.66 15.31 -3.77
CA ASN A 380 8.95 15.52 -2.36
C ASN A 380 9.89 16.72 -2.17
N ARG A 381 9.60 17.56 -1.16
CA ARG A 381 10.46 18.67 -0.74
C ARG A 381 10.51 18.74 0.77
N ARG A 382 11.70 18.83 1.32
CA ARG A 382 11.86 19.19 2.74
C ARG A 382 11.68 20.69 2.89
N VAL A 383 10.77 21.10 3.77
CA VAL A 383 10.44 22.51 4.02
C VAL A 383 10.62 22.84 5.51
N PRO A 384 11.04 24.08 5.85
CA PRO A 384 11.12 24.49 7.25
C PRO A 384 9.77 24.47 7.99
N ASN A 385 8.68 24.81 7.28
CA ASN A 385 7.32 24.82 7.82
C ASN A 385 6.30 24.48 6.70
N ALA A 386 5.71 23.28 6.79
CA ALA A 386 4.77 22.80 5.78
C ALA A 386 3.47 23.63 5.72
N GLU A 387 2.94 24.08 6.87
CA GLU A 387 1.72 24.88 6.90
C GLU A 387 1.90 26.23 6.23
N GLN A 388 3.04 26.91 6.49
CA GLN A 388 3.37 28.17 5.82
C GLN A 388 3.58 28.00 4.32
N ALA A 389 4.19 26.88 3.89
CA ALA A 389 4.37 26.56 2.50
C ALA A 389 3.03 26.33 1.77
N ILE A 390 2.13 25.55 2.36
CA ILE A 390 0.78 25.32 1.84
C ILE A 390 0.00 26.65 1.77
N ALA A 391 0.04 27.47 2.83
CA ALA A 391 -0.62 28.78 2.85
C ALA A 391 -0.04 29.76 1.80
N ALA A 392 1.25 29.67 1.47
CA ALA A 392 1.85 30.47 0.39
C ALA A 392 1.35 30.06 -0.98
N ILE A 393 1.25 28.75 -1.25
CA ILE A 393 0.67 28.22 -2.48
C ILE A 393 -0.79 28.66 -2.60
N GLU A 394 -1.57 28.56 -1.52
CA GLU A 394 -2.96 29.01 -1.52
C GLU A 394 -3.11 30.52 -1.81
N ARG A 395 -2.27 31.36 -1.21
CA ARG A 395 -2.27 32.81 -1.52
C ARG A 395 -1.95 33.11 -2.97
N SER A 396 -1.05 32.32 -3.60
CA SER A 396 -0.62 32.54 -4.98
C SER A 396 -1.66 32.08 -6.00
N TYR A 397 -2.34 30.96 -5.73
CA TYR A 397 -3.19 30.30 -6.72
C TYR A 397 -4.67 30.18 -6.31
N GLY A 398 -5.02 30.38 -5.03
CA GLY A 398 -6.39 30.16 -4.55
C GLY A 398 -7.44 31.04 -5.21
N ALA A 399 -7.10 32.29 -5.55
CA ALA A 399 -8.03 33.17 -6.27
C ALA A 399 -8.26 32.77 -7.75
N LEU A 400 -7.41 31.90 -8.30
CA LEU A 400 -7.52 31.37 -9.67
C LEU A 400 -8.28 30.04 -9.71
N ALA A 401 -8.46 29.39 -8.56
CA ALA A 401 -9.08 28.09 -8.46
C ALA A 401 -10.61 28.19 -8.64
N ILE A 402 -11.15 27.31 -9.48
CA ILE A 402 -12.60 27.09 -9.62
C ILE A 402 -13.13 26.16 -8.54
N THR A 403 -12.27 25.29 -8.01
CA THR A 403 -12.59 24.39 -6.89
C THR A 403 -11.42 24.33 -5.92
N THR A 404 -11.73 24.35 -4.62
CA THR A 404 -10.76 24.12 -3.53
C THR A 404 -11.25 22.95 -2.69
N ASP A 405 -10.40 21.95 -2.50
CA ASP A 405 -10.68 20.80 -1.65
C ASP A 405 -9.58 20.63 -0.59
N ARG A 406 -9.97 20.19 0.61
CA ARG A 406 -9.08 20.00 1.76
C ARG A 406 -9.19 18.61 2.38
N THR A 407 -9.65 17.65 1.60
CA THR A 407 -9.78 16.25 2.05
C THR A 407 -8.43 15.68 2.49
N ASP A 408 -7.33 16.00 1.75
CA ASP A 408 -5.97 15.61 2.11
C ASP A 408 -4.97 16.70 1.69
N GLY A 409 -4.65 17.60 2.60
CA GLY A 409 -3.87 18.79 2.33
C GLY A 409 -4.68 19.86 1.61
N LEU A 410 -4.12 20.45 0.57
CA LEU A 410 -4.76 21.46 -0.27
C LEU A 410 -4.77 21.01 -1.72
N SER A 411 -5.94 20.84 -2.29
CA SER A 411 -6.14 20.69 -3.73
C SER A 411 -6.74 21.97 -4.30
N LEU A 412 -6.13 22.50 -5.35
CA LEU A 412 -6.64 23.63 -6.12
C LEU A 412 -6.84 23.21 -7.57
N GLU A 413 -8.06 23.36 -8.08
CA GLU A 413 -8.40 23.06 -9.46
C GLU A 413 -8.64 24.35 -10.23
N MET A 414 -7.84 24.59 -11.26
CA MET A 414 -8.02 25.61 -12.27
C MET A 414 -8.63 24.99 -13.54
N PRO A 415 -9.10 25.78 -14.54
CA PRO A 415 -9.72 25.21 -15.73
C PRO A 415 -8.84 24.20 -16.49
N GLU A 416 -7.54 24.47 -16.62
CA GLU A 416 -6.61 23.71 -17.47
C GLU A 416 -5.60 22.86 -16.70
N TRP A 417 -5.45 23.09 -15.41
CA TRP A 417 -4.51 22.36 -14.56
C TRP A 417 -4.99 22.35 -13.11
N ARG A 418 -4.45 21.42 -12.33
CA ARG A 418 -4.70 21.36 -10.88
C ARG A 418 -3.44 20.93 -10.11
N LEU A 419 -3.44 21.20 -8.84
CA LEU A 419 -2.42 20.73 -7.91
C LEU A 419 -3.07 20.08 -6.67
N ASN A 420 -2.32 19.17 -6.06
CA ASN A 420 -2.49 18.78 -4.66
C ASN A 420 -1.16 18.97 -3.94
N VAL A 421 -1.21 19.60 -2.78
CA VAL A 421 -0.05 19.75 -1.89
C VAL A 421 -0.43 19.37 -0.47
N ARG A 422 0.38 18.50 0.15
CA ARG A 422 0.12 17.99 1.50
C ARG A 422 1.41 17.80 2.30
N ALA A 423 1.31 17.93 3.62
CA ALA A 423 2.38 17.52 4.51
C ALA A 423 2.42 16.00 4.64
N SER A 424 3.61 15.42 4.74
CA SER A 424 3.75 14.02 5.12
C SER A 424 3.37 13.84 6.60
N ASN A 425 2.65 12.76 6.91
CA ASN A 425 2.28 12.43 8.28
C ASN A 425 3.43 11.81 9.10
N THR A 426 4.49 11.39 8.43
CA THR A 426 5.58 10.60 9.03
C THR A 426 6.93 11.29 8.94
N GLU A 427 7.09 12.26 8.04
CA GLU A 427 8.36 12.92 7.74
C GLU A 427 8.18 14.43 7.57
N PRO A 428 9.20 15.26 7.79
CA PRO A 428 9.13 16.70 7.58
C PRO A 428 9.20 17.07 6.09
N LEU A 429 8.30 16.49 5.31
CA LEU A 429 8.23 16.62 3.86
C LEU A 429 6.90 17.24 3.43
N LEU A 430 6.97 18.05 2.38
CA LEU A 430 5.85 18.49 1.58
C LEU A 430 5.81 17.65 0.29
N ARG A 431 4.63 17.15 -0.07
CA ARG A 431 4.40 16.36 -1.27
C ARG A 431 3.52 17.14 -2.23
N LEU A 432 4.02 17.33 -3.45
CA LEU A 432 3.35 18.07 -4.52
C LEU A 432 3.02 17.13 -5.67
N ASN A 433 1.80 17.25 -6.18
CA ASN A 433 1.35 16.63 -7.42
C ASN A 433 0.69 17.70 -8.29
N VAL A 434 1.00 17.70 -9.59
CA VAL A 434 0.41 18.60 -10.58
C VAL A 434 -0.06 17.78 -11.78
N GLU A 435 -1.22 18.11 -12.32
CA GLU A 435 -1.75 17.54 -13.56
C GLU A 435 -2.37 18.63 -14.42
N SER A 436 -2.43 18.42 -15.74
CA SER A 436 -3.07 19.32 -16.69
C SER A 436 -3.98 18.58 -17.67
N ARG A 437 -4.80 19.33 -18.44
CA ARG A 437 -5.64 18.79 -19.50
C ARG A 437 -4.93 18.93 -20.84
N ALA A 438 -4.40 17.80 -21.36
CA ALA A 438 -3.78 17.67 -22.68
C ALA A 438 -2.64 18.67 -22.97
N ASP A 439 -2.00 19.23 -21.96
CA ASP A 439 -0.92 20.23 -22.07
C ASP A 439 0.23 19.92 -21.10
N ALA A 440 1.17 19.10 -21.56
CA ALA A 440 2.34 18.74 -20.77
C ALA A 440 3.23 19.95 -20.46
N ALA A 441 3.36 20.90 -21.38
CA ALA A 441 4.18 22.10 -21.16
C ALA A 441 3.59 22.99 -20.06
N LEU A 442 2.27 23.12 -20.00
CA LEU A 442 1.59 23.82 -18.90
C LEU A 442 1.82 23.11 -17.57
N MET A 443 1.70 21.78 -17.51
CA MET A 443 1.97 20.99 -16.31
C MET A 443 3.40 21.21 -15.81
N GLU A 444 4.39 21.11 -16.69
CA GLU A 444 5.80 21.33 -16.37
C GLU A 444 6.06 22.76 -15.87
N SER A 445 5.52 23.76 -16.59
CA SER A 445 5.65 25.18 -16.22
C SER A 445 5.06 25.45 -14.84
N LYS A 446 3.84 24.96 -14.55
CA LYS A 446 3.20 25.18 -13.24
C LYS A 446 3.89 24.42 -12.12
N THR A 447 4.40 23.23 -12.41
CA THR A 447 5.24 22.47 -11.46
C THR A 447 6.48 23.28 -11.10
N GLN A 448 7.20 23.83 -12.09
CA GLN A 448 8.42 24.61 -11.84
C GLN A 448 8.12 25.90 -11.08
N GLU A 449 7.05 26.65 -11.45
CA GLU A 449 6.63 27.86 -10.72
C GLU A 449 6.39 27.59 -9.23
N ILE A 450 5.73 26.46 -8.90
CA ILE A 450 5.48 26.08 -7.50
C ILE A 450 6.77 25.68 -6.81
N LEU A 451 7.64 24.93 -7.49
CA LEU A 451 8.94 24.54 -6.93
C LEU A 451 9.84 25.77 -6.64
N ASP A 452 9.83 26.78 -7.51
CA ASP A 452 10.56 28.03 -7.32
C ASP A 452 9.99 28.83 -6.14
N LEU A 453 8.66 28.89 -5.99
CA LEU A 453 8.01 29.48 -4.81
C LEU A 453 8.46 28.80 -3.52
N LEU A 454 8.45 27.45 -3.50
CA LEU A 454 8.89 26.67 -2.34
C LEU A 454 10.39 26.85 -2.05
N ALA A 455 11.22 26.90 -3.09
CA ALA A 455 12.67 27.17 -2.96
C ALA A 455 12.93 28.53 -2.33
N GLY A 456 12.16 29.58 -2.71
CA GLY A 456 12.20 30.90 -2.09
C GLY A 456 11.83 30.90 -0.59
N MET A 457 11.16 29.83 -0.11
CA MET A 457 10.82 29.61 1.29
C MET A 457 11.80 28.65 2.01
N GLY A 458 12.91 28.30 1.38
CA GLY A 458 13.93 27.41 1.95
C GLY A 458 13.64 25.91 1.76
N ALA A 459 12.77 25.57 0.82
CA ALA A 459 12.57 24.16 0.45
C ALA A 459 13.82 23.60 -0.25
N ILE A 460 14.18 22.37 0.09
CA ILE A 460 15.27 21.63 -0.54
C ILE A 460 14.74 20.34 -1.17
N ALA A 461 15.34 19.95 -2.29
CA ALA A 461 15.06 18.66 -2.90
C ALA A 461 15.44 17.53 -1.93
N THR A 462 14.71 16.43 -1.99
CA THR A 462 15.05 15.22 -1.26
C THR A 462 15.39 14.12 -2.26
N ASP A 463 16.34 13.28 -1.91
CA ASP A 463 16.74 12.12 -2.72
C ASP A 463 15.70 10.97 -2.62
N HIS A 464 14.52 11.26 -2.02
CA HIS A 464 13.46 10.29 -1.78
C HIS A 464 12.11 10.77 -2.28
#